data_ef9bbfa8a1194c987f2087adb30540f6
#
_entry.id   ef9bbfa8a1194c987f2087adb30540f6
#
_cell.length_a   1.000
_cell.length_b   1.000
_cell.length_c   1.000
_cell.angle_alpha   90.00
_cell.angle_beta   90.00
_cell.angle_gamma   90.00
#
_symmetry.space_group_name_H-M   'P 1'
#
loop_
_entity.id
_entity.type
_entity.pdbx_description
1 polymer ?
#
loop_
_entity_poly.entity_id
_entity_poly.type
_entity_poly.pdbx_seq_one_letter_code
_entity_poly.pdbx_strand_id
1 'polypeptide(L)'
;MTEGRSHLRAQGAPPARWEAVELLMPVINGHRRPLGPYTVGSALLHHLVPAAMDSFQDLVAAHDIEIRAAAPGLRDRVPARRMSLDADLADDERILVPAPRRSLRLANGIAEFVRAVVPPGSALAVCNAAEADPTDVELLDVMMRRIPPDILMIMVYADGPEPPDDSRDADELLELVDRCTREGFLHALAELGQRGLSLTEPGGAQWWFFAQRTATALGALGQTLEARILWEAARRSSQDPAVHSASAYGTAMLDARHPDAAQRDLGRATGWMNQAIAISSLLPDPVERAFKLGFDRNGLALIELRRGSADEALTLVESALDLARELGERHPVHRMVLLANRAQLLASLGRDKEALEEYGAAIAIDPTFPDHYLDRGNLLYRLGWHEEALADYERAMLAGPPLPEAYYNRAELRIVREDFTGALLDLGRVIELDPVYLDAYINRAGLLAMLGRDEEARADVTIGLVQSPGNPYLLVVLGQLETAAGRLSDARRALDLAVGAAPELASAWGNRGVLRYESGDWAGALSDLTRAITLEPGQPALFENRAVVHRALGHPAEAAVDDEQATLLRSTSM
;
A
#
# COMPACT_ATOMS: atom_id res chain seq x y z
N MET A 1 -35.36 -25.70 2.60
CA MET A 1 -34.74 -24.42 2.97
C MET A 1 -33.27 -24.74 3.19
N THR A 2 -32.42 -24.46 2.21
CA THR A 2 -30.96 -24.54 2.35
C THR A 2 -30.58 -23.34 3.22
N GLU A 3 -30.27 -23.57 4.51
CA GLU A 3 -29.54 -22.58 5.30
C GLU A 3 -28.31 -22.20 4.48
N GLY A 4 -28.16 -20.92 4.14
CA GLY A 4 -27.05 -20.45 3.34
C GLY A 4 -25.74 -20.82 4.04
N ARG A 5 -24.79 -21.43 3.32
CA ARG A 5 -23.44 -21.68 3.83
C ARG A 5 -22.82 -20.37 4.26
N SER A 6 -22.15 -20.36 5.40
CA SER A 6 -21.36 -19.22 5.90
C SER A 6 -19.98 -19.67 6.32
N HIS A 7 -18.99 -18.78 6.23
CA HIS A 7 -17.71 -19.03 6.88
C HIS A 7 -17.88 -19.06 8.39
N LEU A 8 -17.04 -19.84 9.06
CA LEU A 8 -17.22 -20.13 10.49
C LEU A 8 -15.92 -19.82 11.26
N ARG A 9 -16.06 -19.12 12.39
CA ARG A 9 -14.99 -18.90 13.36
C ARG A 9 -15.40 -19.39 14.73
N ALA A 10 -14.49 -20.08 15.45
CA ALA A 10 -14.66 -20.47 16.84
C ALA A 10 -13.44 -20.04 17.67
N GLN A 11 -13.68 -19.51 18.87
CA GLN A 11 -12.62 -19.09 19.79
C GLN A 11 -11.97 -20.27 20.57
N GLY A 12 -12.50 -21.47 20.42
CA GLY A 12 -12.02 -22.71 21.06
C GLY A 12 -11.99 -23.86 20.08
N ALA A 13 -12.21 -25.08 20.57
CA ALA A 13 -12.30 -26.26 19.73
C ALA A 13 -13.48 -26.20 18.74
N PRO A 14 -13.42 -26.93 17.62
CA PRO A 14 -14.49 -26.94 16.62
C PRO A 14 -15.78 -27.48 17.22
N PRO A 15 -16.94 -26.87 16.95
CA PRO A 15 -18.22 -27.46 17.34
C PRO A 15 -18.44 -28.84 16.69
N ALA A 16 -19.04 -29.81 17.42
CA ALA A 16 -19.28 -31.18 16.92
C ALA A 16 -20.00 -31.24 15.56
N ARG A 17 -20.84 -30.23 15.23
CA ARG A 17 -21.51 -30.14 13.93
C ARG A 17 -20.55 -29.96 12.73
N TRP A 18 -19.30 -29.59 12.96
CA TRP A 18 -18.29 -29.42 11.90
C TRP A 18 -17.61 -30.74 11.54
N GLU A 19 -17.68 -31.77 12.44
CA GLU A 19 -17.10 -33.09 12.21
C GLU A 19 -17.78 -33.86 11.06
N ALA A 20 -19.02 -33.48 10.72
CA ALA A 20 -19.78 -34.09 9.63
C ALA A 20 -19.55 -33.45 8.26
N VAL A 21 -18.70 -32.40 8.16
CA VAL A 21 -18.42 -31.71 6.92
C VAL A 21 -17.29 -32.42 6.18
N GLU A 22 -17.54 -32.75 4.91
CA GLU A 22 -16.48 -33.30 4.03
C GLU A 22 -15.48 -32.19 3.69
N LEU A 23 -14.22 -32.38 4.03
CA LEU A 23 -13.14 -31.44 3.85
C LEU A 23 -12.41 -31.64 2.52
N LEU A 24 -12.00 -30.56 1.87
CA LEU A 24 -11.14 -30.53 0.68
C LEU A 24 -9.81 -31.26 0.92
N MET A 25 -9.27 -31.15 2.12
CA MET A 25 -8.01 -31.73 2.56
C MET A 25 -8.03 -31.92 4.09
N PRO A 26 -7.10 -32.68 4.69
CA PRO A 26 -7.00 -32.78 6.14
C PRO A 26 -6.93 -31.39 6.80
N VAL A 27 -7.39 -31.30 8.06
CA VAL A 27 -7.33 -30.08 8.85
C VAL A 27 -5.92 -29.51 8.86
N ILE A 28 -5.76 -28.27 8.46
CA ILE A 28 -4.46 -27.59 8.48
C ILE A 28 -4.17 -27.08 9.89
N ASN A 29 -3.01 -27.41 10.42
CA ASN A 29 -2.50 -26.78 11.63
C ASN A 29 -1.85 -25.43 11.25
N GLY A 30 -2.50 -24.33 11.59
CA GLY A 30 -2.07 -22.97 11.26
C GLY A 30 -0.97 -22.43 12.16
N HIS A 31 -0.51 -23.16 13.18
CA HIS A 31 0.53 -22.69 14.08
C HIS A 31 1.82 -22.33 13.31
N ARG A 32 2.39 -21.14 13.57
CA ARG A 32 3.55 -20.60 12.83
C ARG A 32 4.87 -21.35 13.03
N ARG A 33 5.03 -22.14 14.12
CA ARG A 33 6.28 -22.89 14.42
C ARG A 33 6.79 -23.77 13.28
N PRO A 34 5.96 -24.57 12.56
CA PRO A 34 6.48 -25.49 11.55
C PRO A 34 7.18 -24.80 10.38
N LEU A 35 6.53 -23.78 9.77
CA LEU A 35 6.99 -23.17 8.52
C LEU A 35 7.20 -21.65 8.62
N GLY A 36 6.68 -21.00 9.67
CA GLY A 36 6.67 -19.54 9.77
C GLY A 36 5.59 -18.93 8.87
N PRO A 37 5.93 -17.97 7.99
CA PRO A 37 4.94 -17.30 7.14
C PRO A 37 4.32 -18.25 6.13
N TYR A 38 3.02 -18.07 5.92
CA TYR A 38 2.20 -18.89 5.01
C TYR A 38 2.20 -20.41 5.33
N THR A 39 2.15 -20.80 6.60
CA THR A 39 1.97 -22.21 6.98
C THR A 39 0.66 -22.76 6.38
N VAL A 40 -0.45 -22.05 6.53
CA VAL A 40 -1.75 -22.39 5.95
C VAL A 40 -1.74 -22.25 4.43
N GLY A 41 -1.25 -21.13 3.93
CA GLY A 41 -1.16 -20.84 2.50
C GLY A 41 -0.32 -21.88 1.76
N SER A 42 0.84 -22.26 2.32
CA SER A 42 1.71 -23.28 1.75
C SER A 42 1.03 -24.65 1.69
N ALA A 43 0.41 -25.10 2.79
CA ALA A 43 -0.29 -26.39 2.82
C ALA A 43 -1.41 -26.45 1.78
N LEU A 44 -2.22 -25.40 1.67
CA LEU A 44 -3.30 -25.29 0.69
C LEU A 44 -2.77 -25.32 -0.75
N LEU A 45 -1.73 -24.55 -1.05
CA LEU A 45 -1.13 -24.49 -2.39
C LEU A 45 -0.46 -25.80 -2.77
N HIS A 46 0.21 -26.51 -1.86
CA HIS A 46 0.76 -27.84 -2.14
C HIS A 46 -0.33 -28.86 -2.46
N HIS A 47 -1.53 -28.70 -1.91
CA HIS A 47 -2.67 -29.55 -2.25
C HIS A 47 -3.28 -29.20 -3.61
N LEU A 48 -3.46 -27.91 -3.93
CA LEU A 48 -4.20 -27.45 -5.11
C LEU A 48 -3.35 -27.38 -6.40
N VAL A 49 -2.10 -26.89 -6.30
CA VAL A 49 -1.27 -26.61 -7.48
C VAL A 49 -0.97 -27.85 -8.33
N PRO A 50 -0.67 -29.04 -7.79
CA PRO A 50 -0.42 -30.22 -8.63
C PRO A 50 -1.58 -30.53 -9.59
N ALA A 51 -2.81 -30.52 -9.12
CA ALA A 51 -3.99 -30.75 -9.96
C ALA A 51 -4.28 -29.56 -10.90
N ALA A 52 -4.00 -28.34 -10.45
CA ALA A 52 -4.16 -27.14 -11.27
C ALA A 52 -3.13 -27.06 -12.42
N MET A 53 -1.94 -27.63 -12.26
CA MET A 53 -0.94 -27.72 -13.33
C MET A 53 -1.45 -28.52 -14.54
N ASP A 54 -2.31 -29.51 -14.30
CA ASP A 54 -2.88 -30.35 -15.38
C ASP A 54 -4.05 -29.66 -16.10
N SER A 55 -4.88 -28.91 -15.37
CA SER A 55 -6.17 -28.41 -15.86
C SER A 55 -6.24 -26.89 -16.04
N PHE A 56 -5.39 -26.12 -15.37
CA PHE A 56 -5.41 -24.66 -15.26
C PHE A 56 -4.00 -24.06 -15.38
N GLN A 57 -3.18 -24.56 -16.30
CA GLN A 57 -1.78 -24.18 -16.44
C GLN A 57 -1.57 -22.66 -16.61
N ASP A 58 -2.43 -21.98 -17.38
CA ASP A 58 -2.34 -20.53 -17.57
C ASP A 58 -2.64 -19.77 -16.29
N LEU A 59 -3.56 -20.27 -15.45
CA LEU A 59 -3.89 -19.67 -14.18
C LEU A 59 -2.74 -19.84 -13.17
N VAL A 60 -2.11 -21.02 -13.12
CA VAL A 60 -0.89 -21.23 -12.30
C VAL A 60 0.21 -20.25 -12.73
N ALA A 61 0.36 -20.05 -14.02
CA ALA A 61 1.33 -19.12 -14.57
C ALA A 61 0.99 -17.64 -14.30
N ALA A 62 -0.29 -17.30 -14.22
CA ALA A 62 -0.73 -15.95 -13.86
C ALA A 62 -0.57 -15.63 -12.37
N HIS A 63 -0.39 -16.64 -11.53
CA HIS A 63 -0.19 -16.51 -10.07
C HIS A 63 1.16 -17.06 -9.60
N ASP A 64 2.17 -17.08 -10.49
CA ASP A 64 3.48 -17.62 -10.19
C ASP A 64 4.17 -16.93 -8.99
N ILE A 65 4.08 -15.60 -8.89
CA ILE A 65 4.69 -14.84 -7.79
C ILE A 65 4.10 -15.27 -6.45
N GLU A 66 2.77 -15.27 -6.34
CA GLU A 66 2.04 -15.59 -5.11
C GLU A 66 2.29 -17.04 -4.67
N ILE A 67 2.25 -17.99 -5.61
CA ILE A 67 2.47 -19.40 -5.34
C ILE A 67 3.91 -19.63 -4.88
N ARG A 68 4.88 -19.07 -5.57
CA ARG A 68 6.32 -19.25 -5.27
C ARG A 68 6.74 -18.57 -3.97
N ALA A 69 6.09 -17.43 -3.62
CA ALA A 69 6.34 -16.72 -2.36
C ALA A 69 5.75 -17.47 -1.15
N ALA A 70 4.48 -17.89 -1.25
CA ALA A 70 3.77 -18.56 -0.14
C ALA A 70 4.15 -20.04 0.00
N ALA A 71 4.48 -20.73 -1.10
CA ALA A 71 4.82 -22.15 -1.12
C ALA A 71 6.18 -22.41 -1.80
N PRO A 72 7.32 -22.08 -1.15
CA PRO A 72 8.66 -22.22 -1.75
C PRO A 72 8.98 -23.62 -2.27
N GLY A 73 8.44 -24.66 -1.64
CA GLY A 73 8.59 -26.05 -2.09
C GLY A 73 7.99 -26.36 -3.47
N LEU A 74 7.21 -25.42 -4.04
CA LEU A 74 6.66 -25.53 -5.39
C LEU A 74 7.49 -24.79 -6.45
N ARG A 75 8.60 -24.12 -6.09
CA ARG A 75 9.39 -23.29 -7.00
C ARG A 75 9.95 -24.08 -8.21
N ASP A 76 10.32 -25.33 -8.01
CA ASP A 76 10.80 -26.20 -9.10
C ASP A 76 9.68 -26.63 -10.06
N ARG A 77 8.44 -26.60 -9.61
CA ARG A 77 7.26 -27.02 -10.40
C ARG A 77 6.55 -25.86 -11.07
N VAL A 78 6.56 -24.70 -10.44
CA VAL A 78 5.91 -23.48 -10.93
C VAL A 78 6.98 -22.55 -11.50
N PRO A 79 7.12 -22.47 -12.86
CA PRO A 79 8.12 -21.60 -13.49
C PRO A 79 7.84 -20.14 -13.17
N ALA A 80 8.87 -19.37 -12.85
CA ALA A 80 8.76 -17.93 -12.71
C ALA A 80 8.59 -17.31 -14.11
N ARG A 81 7.42 -16.74 -14.39
CA ARG A 81 7.13 -16.01 -15.64
C ARG A 81 7.23 -14.50 -15.46
N ARG A 82 6.95 -14.03 -14.25
CA ARG A 82 7.05 -12.64 -13.87
C ARG A 82 8.18 -12.50 -12.85
N MET A 83 9.41 -12.75 -13.29
CA MET A 83 10.57 -12.61 -12.41
C MET A 83 10.95 -11.15 -12.27
N SER A 84 10.88 -10.65 -11.05
CA SER A 84 11.64 -9.47 -10.67
C SER A 84 13.14 -9.79 -10.75
N LEU A 85 13.90 -8.82 -11.20
CA LEU A 85 15.37 -8.90 -11.25
C LEU A 85 15.97 -9.36 -9.92
N ASP A 86 15.32 -8.97 -8.80
CA ASP A 86 15.71 -9.33 -7.45
C ASP A 86 15.71 -10.85 -7.16
N ALA A 87 14.97 -11.64 -7.93
CA ALA A 87 14.88 -13.09 -7.71
C ALA A 87 16.16 -13.85 -8.06
N ASP A 88 16.96 -13.32 -8.99
CA ASP A 88 18.17 -13.97 -9.51
C ASP A 88 19.48 -13.35 -9.00
N LEU A 89 19.42 -12.29 -8.20
CA LEU A 89 20.61 -11.65 -7.66
C LEU A 89 21.23 -12.44 -6.51
N ALA A 90 22.56 -12.37 -6.42
CA ALA A 90 23.29 -12.84 -5.26
C ALA A 90 22.89 -12.04 -4.00
N ASP A 91 23.00 -12.66 -2.82
CA ASP A 91 22.48 -12.09 -1.56
C ASP A 91 23.16 -10.76 -1.17
N ASP A 92 24.42 -10.58 -1.52
CA ASP A 92 25.19 -9.37 -1.30
C ASP A 92 24.87 -8.24 -2.28
N GLU A 93 24.18 -8.56 -3.38
CA GLU A 93 23.74 -7.59 -4.40
C GLU A 93 22.30 -7.09 -4.21
N ARG A 94 21.56 -7.70 -3.30
CA ARG A 94 20.14 -7.39 -3.09
C ARG A 94 19.96 -6.14 -2.24
N ILE A 95 19.12 -5.22 -2.72
CA ILE A 95 18.58 -4.13 -1.93
C ILE A 95 17.13 -4.47 -1.61
N LEU A 96 16.84 -4.53 -0.33
CA LEU A 96 15.49 -4.79 0.13
C LEU A 96 14.61 -3.56 -0.11
N VAL A 97 13.73 -3.66 -1.09
CA VAL A 97 12.64 -2.73 -1.30
C VAL A 97 11.34 -3.48 -1.00
N PRO A 98 10.92 -3.57 0.27
CA PRO A 98 9.64 -4.19 0.57
C PRO A 98 8.54 -3.36 -0.08
N ALA A 99 7.81 -3.98 -1.00
CA ALA A 99 6.63 -3.36 -1.57
C ALA A 99 5.63 -3.09 -0.42
N PRO A 100 5.12 -1.87 -0.28
CA PRO A 100 4.08 -1.59 0.69
C PRO A 100 2.93 -2.61 0.55
N ARG A 101 2.47 -3.16 1.67
CA ARG A 101 1.36 -4.14 1.69
C ARG A 101 1.56 -5.39 0.84
N ARG A 102 2.81 -5.84 0.67
CA ARG A 102 3.12 -7.05 -0.13
C ARG A 102 2.33 -8.27 0.31
N SER A 103 2.20 -8.52 1.62
CA SER A 103 1.44 -9.65 2.16
C SER A 103 -0.04 -9.59 1.75
N LEU A 104 -0.67 -8.42 1.79
CA LEU A 104 -2.05 -8.22 1.33
C LEU A 104 -2.20 -8.49 -0.17
N ARG A 105 -1.24 -8.02 -0.99
CA ARG A 105 -1.23 -8.28 -2.43
C ARG A 105 -1.12 -9.78 -2.72
N LEU A 106 -0.19 -10.47 -2.05
CA LEU A 106 -0.04 -11.93 -2.16
C LEU A 106 -1.31 -12.67 -1.71
N ALA A 107 -1.89 -12.30 -0.56
CA ALA A 107 -3.12 -12.90 -0.05
C ALA A 107 -4.29 -12.74 -1.03
N ASN A 108 -4.41 -11.58 -1.67
CA ASN A 108 -5.42 -11.33 -2.68
C ASN A 108 -5.22 -12.22 -3.92
N GLY A 109 -3.99 -12.34 -4.43
CA GLY A 109 -3.70 -13.20 -5.57
C GLY A 109 -3.92 -14.68 -5.26
N ILE A 110 -3.52 -15.15 -4.06
CA ILE A 110 -3.79 -16.51 -3.60
C ILE A 110 -5.31 -16.76 -3.52
N ALA A 111 -6.08 -15.81 -2.99
CA ALA A 111 -7.54 -15.95 -2.89
C ALA A 111 -8.19 -16.04 -4.29
N GLU A 112 -7.70 -15.30 -5.29
CA GLU A 112 -8.15 -15.40 -6.68
C GLU A 112 -7.85 -16.76 -7.29
N PHE A 113 -6.61 -17.24 -7.11
CA PHE A 113 -6.19 -18.56 -7.56
C PHE A 113 -7.07 -19.65 -6.93
N VAL A 114 -7.19 -19.66 -5.59
CA VAL A 114 -7.98 -20.64 -4.85
C VAL A 114 -9.43 -20.63 -5.29
N ARG A 115 -10.05 -19.45 -5.40
CA ARG A 115 -11.44 -19.30 -5.87
C ARG A 115 -11.67 -19.91 -7.25
N ALA A 116 -10.67 -19.84 -8.12
CA ALA A 116 -10.78 -20.30 -9.50
C ALA A 116 -10.55 -21.83 -9.65
N VAL A 117 -9.73 -22.45 -8.79
CA VAL A 117 -9.35 -23.88 -8.91
C VAL A 117 -10.10 -24.80 -7.98
N VAL A 118 -10.66 -24.30 -6.86
CA VAL A 118 -11.37 -25.12 -5.89
C VAL A 118 -12.73 -25.54 -6.42
N PRO A 119 -13.08 -26.86 -6.36
CA PRO A 119 -14.41 -27.32 -6.73
C PRO A 119 -15.48 -26.64 -5.86
N PRO A 120 -16.57 -26.10 -6.46
CA PRO A 120 -17.66 -25.51 -5.69
C PRO A 120 -18.25 -26.48 -4.66
N GLY A 121 -18.56 -25.97 -3.48
CA GLY A 121 -19.08 -26.77 -2.37
C GLY A 121 -18.01 -27.39 -1.47
N SER A 122 -16.73 -27.10 -1.73
CA SER A 122 -15.62 -27.54 -0.87
C SER A 122 -15.66 -26.91 0.53
N ALA A 123 -14.96 -27.52 1.47
CA ALA A 123 -14.76 -26.98 2.81
C ALA A 123 -13.29 -27.10 3.25
N LEU A 124 -12.76 -26.08 3.90
CA LEU A 124 -11.41 -26.00 4.46
C LEU A 124 -11.50 -25.80 5.98
N ALA A 125 -10.73 -26.54 6.74
CA ALA A 125 -10.65 -26.36 8.19
C ALA A 125 -9.21 -26.02 8.62
N VAL A 126 -9.07 -25.00 9.47
CA VAL A 126 -7.78 -24.53 10.00
C VAL A 126 -7.87 -24.44 11.52
N CYS A 127 -6.99 -25.15 12.23
CA CYS A 127 -6.84 -25.10 13.69
C CYS A 127 -5.61 -24.26 14.10
N ASN A 128 -5.49 -23.97 15.40
CA ASN A 128 -4.42 -23.14 15.96
C ASN A 128 -4.31 -21.75 15.31
N ALA A 129 -5.42 -21.20 14.87
CA ALA A 129 -5.43 -19.91 14.19
C ALA A 129 -5.01 -18.73 15.08
N ALA A 130 -5.12 -18.86 16.41
CA ALA A 130 -4.63 -17.87 17.36
C ALA A 130 -3.09 -17.76 17.35
N GLU A 131 -2.40 -18.83 16.98
CA GLU A 131 -0.94 -18.91 16.91
C GLU A 131 -0.42 -18.87 15.47
N ALA A 132 -1.27 -18.50 14.52
CA ALA A 132 -0.88 -18.36 13.12
C ALA A 132 0.06 -17.16 12.89
N ASP A 133 0.87 -17.27 11.84
CA ASP A 133 1.64 -16.12 11.38
C ASP A 133 0.71 -15.01 10.87
N PRO A 134 1.04 -13.72 11.05
CA PRO A 134 0.22 -12.62 10.53
C PRO A 134 -0.09 -12.70 9.03
N THR A 135 0.80 -13.29 8.23
CA THR A 135 0.53 -13.53 6.79
C THR A 135 -0.61 -14.52 6.57
N ASP A 136 -0.72 -15.57 7.39
CA ASP A 136 -1.82 -16.53 7.33
C ASP A 136 -3.12 -15.94 7.89
N VAL A 137 -3.04 -15.12 8.93
CA VAL A 137 -4.22 -14.39 9.46
C VAL A 137 -4.80 -13.50 8.37
N GLU A 138 -3.96 -12.70 7.71
CA GLU A 138 -4.36 -11.84 6.59
C GLU A 138 -4.91 -12.65 5.41
N LEU A 139 -4.25 -13.76 5.04
CA LEU A 139 -4.72 -14.66 3.98
C LEU A 139 -6.11 -15.22 4.28
N LEU A 140 -6.33 -15.73 5.48
CA LEU A 140 -7.62 -16.27 5.88
C LEU A 140 -8.71 -15.19 5.87
N ASP A 141 -8.40 -13.97 6.36
CA ASP A 141 -9.33 -12.85 6.32
C ASP A 141 -9.70 -12.44 4.89
N VAL A 142 -8.71 -12.39 4.00
CA VAL A 142 -8.93 -12.11 2.57
C VAL A 142 -9.77 -13.21 1.92
N MET A 143 -9.43 -14.48 2.15
CA MET A 143 -10.17 -15.62 1.58
C MET A 143 -11.62 -15.65 2.08
N MET A 144 -11.86 -15.49 3.39
CA MET A 144 -13.21 -15.49 3.96
C MET A 144 -14.06 -14.30 3.47
N ARG A 145 -13.45 -13.20 3.11
CA ARG A 145 -14.15 -12.03 2.54
C ARG A 145 -14.45 -12.19 1.05
N ARG A 146 -13.50 -12.77 0.28
CA ARG A 146 -13.54 -12.73 -1.18
C ARG A 146 -14.03 -14.03 -1.84
N ILE A 147 -13.98 -15.15 -1.14
CA ILE A 147 -14.45 -16.43 -1.66
C ILE A 147 -15.83 -16.71 -1.06
N PRO A 148 -16.88 -16.80 -1.89
CA PRO A 148 -18.21 -17.14 -1.41
C PRO A 148 -18.24 -18.51 -0.71
N PRO A 149 -18.98 -18.65 0.42
CA PRO A 149 -19.01 -19.92 1.19
C PRO A 149 -19.62 -21.10 0.44
N ASP A 150 -20.37 -20.88 -0.62
CA ASP A 150 -20.89 -21.91 -1.55
C ASP A 150 -19.80 -22.44 -2.48
N ILE A 151 -18.73 -21.68 -2.72
CA ILE A 151 -17.53 -22.14 -3.43
C ILE A 151 -16.60 -22.85 -2.45
N LEU A 152 -16.14 -22.15 -1.41
CA LEU A 152 -15.27 -22.71 -0.38
C LEU A 152 -15.72 -22.23 1.01
N MET A 153 -16.29 -23.12 1.80
CA MET A 153 -16.59 -22.84 3.19
C MET A 153 -15.32 -22.95 4.03
N ILE A 154 -14.93 -21.89 4.71
CA ILE A 154 -13.72 -21.82 5.53
C ILE A 154 -14.12 -21.87 7.01
N MET A 155 -13.55 -22.81 7.76
CA MET A 155 -13.76 -23.03 9.18
C MET A 155 -12.45 -22.79 9.92
N VAL A 156 -12.41 -21.76 10.77
CA VAL A 156 -11.22 -21.36 11.53
C VAL A 156 -11.50 -21.48 13.02
N TYR A 157 -10.63 -22.17 13.75
CA TYR A 157 -10.75 -22.30 15.21
C TYR A 157 -9.40 -22.19 15.92
N ALA A 158 -9.45 -21.64 17.15
CA ALA A 158 -8.26 -21.23 17.88
C ALA A 158 -7.44 -22.43 18.37
N ASP A 159 -8.12 -23.48 18.87
CA ASP A 159 -7.47 -24.63 19.50
C ASP A 159 -7.12 -25.71 18.49
N GLY A 160 -6.08 -26.48 18.80
CA GLY A 160 -5.65 -27.61 18.00
C GLY A 160 -4.48 -28.36 18.65
N PRO A 161 -3.97 -29.44 18.03
CA PRO A 161 -2.79 -30.11 18.53
C PRO A 161 -1.58 -29.20 18.48
N GLU A 162 -0.84 -29.10 19.59
CA GLU A 162 0.43 -28.37 19.61
C GLU A 162 1.42 -28.99 18.61
N PRO A 163 2.10 -28.18 17.80
CA PRO A 163 3.20 -28.65 17.00
C PRO A 163 4.38 -29.02 17.90
N PRO A 164 5.31 -29.88 17.42
CA PRO A 164 6.53 -30.18 18.15
C PRO A 164 7.30 -28.87 18.43
N ASP A 165 8.11 -28.90 19.48
CA ASP A 165 8.97 -27.79 19.80
C ASP A 165 9.89 -27.47 18.62
N ASP A 166 10.08 -26.17 18.39
CA ASP A 166 10.96 -25.71 17.35
C ASP A 166 12.43 -25.99 17.73
N SER A 167 13.00 -27.02 17.11
CA SER A 167 14.38 -27.47 17.35
C SER A 167 15.38 -26.90 16.33
N ARG A 168 14.98 -25.95 15.48
CA ARG A 168 15.86 -25.36 14.46
C ARG A 168 17.09 -24.74 15.09
N ASP A 169 18.24 -25.02 14.52
CA ASP A 169 19.50 -24.41 14.86
C ASP A 169 19.71 -23.04 14.18
N ALA A 170 20.87 -22.42 14.41
CA ALA A 170 21.16 -21.12 13.84
C ALA A 170 21.27 -21.14 12.31
N ASP A 171 21.78 -22.23 11.72
CA ASP A 171 21.96 -22.33 10.27
C ASP A 171 20.61 -22.48 9.55
N GLU A 172 19.71 -23.30 10.09
CA GLU A 172 18.33 -23.42 9.58
C GLU A 172 17.55 -22.11 9.70
N LEU A 173 17.77 -21.34 10.77
CA LEU A 173 17.16 -20.03 10.95
C LEU A 173 17.76 -18.98 9.98
N LEU A 174 19.04 -19.08 9.60
CA LEU A 174 19.64 -18.19 8.61
C LEU A 174 18.89 -18.25 7.26
N GLU A 175 18.66 -19.46 6.75
CA GLU A 175 17.93 -19.66 5.49
C GLU A 175 16.51 -19.11 5.55
N LEU A 176 15.83 -19.34 6.68
CA LEU A 176 14.44 -18.90 6.86
C LEU A 176 14.33 -17.38 7.02
N VAL A 177 15.24 -16.77 7.79
CA VAL A 177 15.35 -15.30 7.97
C VAL A 177 15.70 -14.63 6.66
N ASP A 178 16.62 -15.21 5.88
CA ASP A 178 16.96 -14.69 4.57
C ASP A 178 15.77 -14.74 3.61
N ARG A 179 15.02 -15.84 3.59
CA ARG A 179 13.76 -15.92 2.83
C ARG A 179 12.76 -14.85 3.27
N CYS A 180 12.52 -14.70 4.59
CA CYS A 180 11.61 -13.68 5.10
C CYS A 180 12.05 -12.27 4.72
N THR A 181 13.36 -12.04 4.66
CA THR A 181 13.95 -10.78 4.22
C THR A 181 13.62 -10.51 2.75
N ARG A 182 13.89 -11.47 1.86
CA ARG A 182 13.61 -11.34 0.41
C ARG A 182 12.14 -11.13 0.10
N GLU A 183 11.27 -11.84 0.81
CA GLU A 183 9.83 -11.77 0.59
C GLU A 183 9.14 -10.62 1.36
N GLY A 184 9.86 -9.90 2.22
CA GLY A 184 9.31 -8.80 3.00
C GLY A 184 8.36 -9.24 4.13
N PHE A 185 8.50 -10.46 4.67
CA PHE A 185 7.67 -10.99 5.76
C PHE A 185 8.17 -10.48 7.12
N LEU A 186 7.93 -9.18 7.38
CA LEU A 186 8.55 -8.45 8.48
C LEU A 186 8.26 -9.02 9.87
N HIS A 187 7.05 -9.49 10.14
CA HIS A 187 6.69 -10.07 11.44
C HIS A 187 7.46 -11.35 11.71
N ALA A 188 7.46 -12.29 10.76
CA ALA A 188 8.22 -13.53 10.87
C ALA A 188 9.73 -13.25 10.93
N LEU A 189 10.22 -12.28 10.14
CA LEU A 189 11.60 -11.84 10.15
C LEU A 189 12.04 -11.35 11.54
N ALA A 190 11.20 -10.53 12.20
CA ALA A 190 11.50 -10.04 13.55
C ALA A 190 11.54 -11.18 14.59
N GLU A 191 10.57 -12.09 14.56
CA GLU A 191 10.45 -13.21 15.50
C GLU A 191 11.60 -14.22 15.34
N LEU A 192 11.80 -14.71 14.10
CA LEU A 192 12.85 -15.70 13.79
C LEU A 192 14.25 -15.12 13.98
N GLY A 193 14.43 -13.84 13.63
CA GLY A 193 15.68 -13.14 13.82
C GLY A 193 16.04 -12.96 15.32
N GLN A 194 15.07 -12.64 16.18
CA GLN A 194 15.29 -12.59 17.63
C GLN A 194 15.70 -13.96 18.19
N ARG A 195 15.10 -15.02 17.67
CA ARG A 195 15.50 -16.36 18.04
C ARG A 195 16.93 -16.69 17.59
N GLY A 196 17.29 -16.36 16.34
CA GLY A 196 18.66 -16.54 15.84
C GLY A 196 19.68 -15.78 16.70
N LEU A 197 19.35 -14.56 17.14
CA LEU A 197 20.17 -13.78 18.08
C LEU A 197 20.40 -14.49 19.40
N SER A 198 19.41 -15.22 19.92
CA SER A 198 19.53 -15.98 21.19
C SER A 198 20.42 -17.22 21.08
N LEU A 199 20.64 -17.73 19.88
CA LEU A 199 21.46 -18.91 19.59
C LEU A 199 22.89 -18.58 19.16
N THR A 200 23.22 -17.31 19.00
CA THR A 200 24.49 -16.87 18.41
C THR A 200 25.24 -15.89 19.34
N GLU A 201 26.57 -15.89 19.27
CA GLU A 201 27.42 -15.05 20.11
C GLU A 201 27.47 -13.60 19.57
N PRO A 202 27.21 -12.58 20.42
CA PRO A 202 27.30 -11.18 20.03
C PRO A 202 28.65 -10.80 19.40
N GLY A 203 28.60 -10.11 18.26
CA GLY A 203 29.78 -9.73 17.48
C GLY A 203 30.26 -10.76 16.48
N GLY A 204 29.73 -11.98 16.48
CA GLY A 204 29.98 -12.98 15.43
C GLY A 204 29.24 -12.66 14.13
N ALA A 205 29.70 -13.26 13.02
CA ALA A 205 29.10 -13.02 11.69
C ALA A 205 27.62 -13.43 11.62
N GLN A 206 27.24 -14.60 12.18
CA GLN A 206 25.86 -15.04 12.21
C GLN A 206 25.00 -14.12 13.09
N TRP A 207 25.53 -13.71 14.25
CA TRP A 207 24.82 -12.76 15.11
C TRP A 207 24.55 -11.44 14.40
N TRP A 208 25.55 -10.93 13.66
CA TRP A 208 25.39 -9.71 12.85
C TRP A 208 24.33 -9.87 11.77
N PHE A 209 24.33 -10.99 11.09
CA PHE A 209 23.31 -11.32 10.08
C PHE A 209 21.88 -11.18 10.66
N PHE A 210 21.64 -11.80 11.83
CA PHE A 210 20.34 -11.70 12.50
C PHE A 210 20.07 -10.27 13.02
N ALA A 211 21.05 -9.63 13.64
CA ALA A 211 20.87 -8.30 14.23
C ALA A 211 20.47 -7.24 13.21
N GLN A 212 21.14 -7.20 12.06
CA GLN A 212 20.85 -6.26 10.99
C GLN A 212 19.43 -6.42 10.46
N ARG A 213 19.05 -7.65 10.12
CA ARG A 213 17.75 -7.97 9.53
C ARG A 213 16.60 -7.75 10.53
N THR A 214 16.80 -8.22 11.75
CA THR A 214 15.81 -8.02 12.83
C THR A 214 15.61 -6.54 13.14
N ALA A 215 16.68 -5.76 13.29
CA ALA A 215 16.56 -4.33 13.53
C ALA A 215 15.87 -3.58 12.38
N THR A 216 16.14 -3.97 11.13
CA THR A 216 15.46 -3.42 9.96
C THR A 216 13.96 -3.74 9.98
N ALA A 217 13.59 -5.00 10.27
CA ALA A 217 12.19 -5.41 10.37
C ALA A 217 11.44 -4.70 11.51
N LEU A 218 12.04 -4.64 12.71
CA LEU A 218 11.47 -3.92 13.85
C LEU A 218 11.25 -2.44 13.54
N GLY A 219 12.22 -1.80 12.87
CA GLY A 219 12.07 -0.41 12.43
C GLY A 219 10.92 -0.21 11.45
N ALA A 220 10.77 -1.11 10.48
CA ALA A 220 9.67 -1.09 9.51
C ALA A 220 8.29 -1.36 10.16
N LEU A 221 8.25 -2.17 11.23
CA LEU A 221 7.06 -2.43 12.05
C LEU A 221 6.75 -1.32 13.07
N GLY A 222 7.54 -0.24 13.10
CA GLY A 222 7.37 0.87 14.03
C GLY A 222 7.89 0.60 15.46
N GLN A 223 8.52 -0.54 15.70
CA GLN A 223 9.16 -0.90 16.98
C GLN A 223 10.56 -0.25 17.06
N THR A 224 10.56 1.08 17.07
CA THR A 224 11.78 1.90 16.91
C THR A 224 12.75 1.78 18.08
N LEU A 225 12.27 1.55 19.30
CA LEU A 225 13.12 1.41 20.49
C LEU A 225 13.91 0.09 20.43
N GLU A 226 13.24 -1.01 20.15
CA GLU A 226 13.84 -2.34 20.05
C GLU A 226 14.87 -2.39 18.91
N ALA A 227 14.51 -1.81 17.75
CA ALA A 227 15.43 -1.68 16.62
C ALA A 227 16.70 -0.88 17.01
N ARG A 228 16.54 0.22 17.73
CA ARG A 228 17.66 1.06 18.20
C ARG A 228 18.57 0.30 19.16
N ILE A 229 18.01 -0.48 20.08
CA ILE A 229 18.77 -1.31 21.00
C ILE A 229 19.67 -2.30 20.25
N LEU A 230 19.15 -2.93 19.19
CA LEU A 230 19.93 -3.86 18.37
C LEU A 230 21.04 -3.16 17.57
N TRP A 231 20.77 -2.01 16.96
CA TRP A 231 21.80 -1.23 16.28
C TRP A 231 22.92 -0.80 17.23
N GLU A 232 22.57 -0.40 18.45
CA GLU A 232 23.54 -0.02 19.48
C GLU A 232 24.34 -1.24 19.98
N ALA A 233 23.69 -2.40 20.15
CA ALA A 233 24.38 -3.65 20.51
C ALA A 233 25.37 -4.07 19.43
N ALA A 234 25.01 -3.97 18.14
CA ALA A 234 25.91 -4.26 17.03
C ALA A 234 27.16 -3.37 17.05
N ARG A 235 26.99 -2.08 17.25
CA ARG A 235 28.11 -1.13 17.37
C ARG A 235 29.04 -1.42 18.53
N ARG A 236 28.51 -1.90 19.64
CA ARG A 236 29.33 -2.22 20.85
C ARG A 236 30.07 -3.54 20.72
N SER A 237 29.52 -4.49 19.98
CA SER A 237 30.05 -5.85 19.87
C SER A 237 31.02 -6.07 18.70
N SER A 238 31.13 -5.10 17.78
CA SER A 238 31.97 -5.24 16.59
C SER A 238 32.99 -4.10 16.46
N GLN A 239 34.16 -4.41 15.88
CA GLN A 239 35.17 -3.43 15.44
C GLN A 239 35.15 -3.26 13.89
N ASP A 240 34.26 -3.96 13.19
CA ASP A 240 34.14 -3.92 11.74
C ASP A 240 33.53 -2.58 11.28
N PRO A 241 34.21 -1.78 10.46
CA PRO A 241 33.69 -0.55 9.91
C PRO A 241 32.36 -0.72 9.16
N ALA A 242 32.16 -1.85 8.46
CA ALA A 242 30.92 -2.13 7.75
C ALA A 242 29.72 -2.26 8.69
N VAL A 243 29.88 -2.90 9.85
CA VAL A 243 28.88 -2.99 10.92
C VAL A 243 28.55 -1.60 11.48
N HIS A 244 29.57 -0.77 11.70
CA HIS A 244 29.38 0.59 12.21
C HIS A 244 28.66 1.49 11.22
N SER A 245 29.00 1.43 9.92
CA SER A 245 28.33 2.18 8.87
C SER A 245 26.85 1.77 8.75
N ALA A 246 26.58 0.46 8.65
CA ALA A 246 25.20 -0.06 8.54
C ALA A 246 24.35 0.28 9.78
N SER A 247 24.94 0.22 10.98
CA SER A 247 24.24 0.59 12.22
C SER A 247 23.95 2.10 12.28
N ALA A 248 24.87 2.94 11.81
CA ALA A 248 24.65 4.38 11.72
C ALA A 248 23.53 4.71 10.71
N TYR A 249 23.56 4.09 9.54
CA TYR A 249 22.49 4.19 8.54
C TYR A 249 21.14 3.77 9.11
N GLY A 250 21.05 2.57 9.72
CA GLY A 250 19.83 2.05 10.32
C GLY A 250 19.27 3.01 11.39
N THR A 251 20.15 3.55 12.26
CA THR A 251 19.75 4.53 13.28
C THR A 251 19.24 5.84 12.65
N ALA A 252 19.89 6.32 11.59
CA ALA A 252 19.43 7.50 10.84
C ALA A 252 18.02 7.28 10.26
N MET A 253 17.76 6.10 9.71
CA MET A 253 16.44 5.77 9.13
C MET A 253 15.35 5.67 10.20
N LEU A 254 15.64 5.18 11.42
CA LEU A 254 14.69 5.19 12.53
C LEU A 254 14.27 6.62 12.90
N ASP A 255 15.22 7.56 12.97
CA ASP A 255 14.93 8.95 13.27
C ASP A 255 14.20 9.66 12.12
N ALA A 256 14.58 9.38 10.87
CA ALA A 256 13.98 10.00 9.70
C ALA A 256 12.58 9.47 9.36
N ARG A 257 12.30 8.17 9.60
CA ARG A 257 11.07 7.49 9.21
C ARG A 257 10.16 7.15 10.39
N HIS A 258 10.36 7.78 11.57
CA HIS A 258 9.53 7.48 12.73
C HIS A 258 8.04 7.56 12.37
N PRO A 259 7.20 6.57 12.75
CA PRO A 259 5.77 6.55 12.39
C PRO A 259 5.05 7.82 12.84
N ASP A 260 5.30 8.24 14.08
CA ASP A 260 4.83 9.52 14.58
C ASP A 260 5.69 10.66 14.03
N ALA A 261 5.06 11.53 13.24
CA ALA A 261 5.72 12.69 12.63
C ALA A 261 6.32 13.66 13.67
N ALA A 262 5.73 13.77 14.87
CA ALA A 262 6.21 14.64 15.94
C ALA A 262 7.51 14.10 16.58
N GLN A 263 7.81 12.82 16.43
CA GLN A 263 9.03 12.18 16.95
C GLN A 263 10.13 12.05 15.89
N ARG A 264 9.89 12.53 14.65
CA ARG A 264 10.92 12.56 13.62
C ARG A 264 11.98 13.61 13.94
N ASP A 265 13.24 13.18 13.98
CA ASP A 265 14.39 14.07 14.20
C ASP A 265 15.32 14.05 12.99
N LEU A 266 15.03 14.92 12.02
CA LEU A 266 15.81 15.00 10.78
C LEU A 266 17.24 15.53 11.03
N GLY A 267 17.46 16.34 12.07
CA GLY A 267 18.79 16.81 12.45
C GLY A 267 19.66 15.69 12.96
N ARG A 268 19.13 14.86 13.88
CA ARG A 268 19.84 13.69 14.41
C ARG A 268 20.04 12.63 13.32
N ALA A 269 19.03 12.43 12.44
CA ALA A 269 19.13 11.54 11.30
C ALA A 269 20.28 11.94 10.35
N THR A 270 20.40 13.25 10.03
CA THR A 270 21.52 13.78 9.22
C THR A 270 22.87 13.51 9.91
N GLY A 271 22.97 13.69 11.22
CA GLY A 271 24.20 13.41 11.98
C GLY A 271 24.65 11.95 11.86
N TRP A 272 23.72 11.01 12.05
CA TRP A 272 23.97 9.58 11.90
C TRP A 272 24.32 9.20 10.44
N MET A 273 23.63 9.77 9.46
CA MET A 273 23.90 9.50 8.05
C MET A 273 25.27 10.02 7.62
N ASN A 274 25.68 11.19 8.08
CA ASN A 274 27.03 11.72 7.84
C ASN A 274 28.11 10.81 8.46
N GLN A 275 27.84 10.22 9.63
CA GLN A 275 28.72 9.22 10.22
C GLN A 275 28.82 7.96 9.35
N ALA A 276 27.69 7.45 8.81
CA ALA A 276 27.70 6.32 7.89
C ALA A 276 28.54 6.63 6.65
N ILE A 277 28.33 7.77 6.00
CA ILE A 277 29.07 8.25 4.83
C ILE A 277 30.58 8.34 5.12
N ALA A 278 30.95 8.93 6.27
CA ALA A 278 32.35 9.07 6.67
C ALA A 278 33.05 7.71 6.81
N ILE A 279 32.38 6.73 7.44
CA ILE A 279 32.91 5.38 7.61
C ILE A 279 32.99 4.67 6.25
N SER A 280 31.92 4.69 5.45
CA SER A 280 31.87 4.04 4.15
C SER A 280 32.93 4.60 3.19
N SER A 281 33.28 5.88 3.29
CA SER A 281 34.33 6.51 2.47
C SER A 281 35.73 5.94 2.73
N LEU A 282 35.93 5.29 3.88
CA LEU A 282 37.22 4.71 4.30
C LEU A 282 37.30 3.20 4.08
N LEU A 283 36.26 2.56 3.54
CA LEU A 283 36.29 1.13 3.26
C LEU A 283 37.40 0.80 2.25
N PRO A 284 38.19 -0.25 2.52
CA PRO A 284 39.37 -0.56 1.71
C PRO A 284 39.02 -1.06 0.30
N ASP A 285 37.99 -1.89 0.18
CA ASP A 285 37.54 -2.41 -1.12
C ASP A 285 36.82 -1.29 -1.91
N PRO A 286 37.30 -0.96 -3.13
CA PRO A 286 36.72 0.13 -3.91
C PRO A 286 35.28 -0.16 -4.41
N VAL A 287 34.94 -1.43 -4.64
CA VAL A 287 33.61 -1.83 -5.10
C VAL A 287 32.60 -1.72 -3.94
N GLU A 288 32.93 -2.29 -2.80
CA GLU A 288 32.13 -2.17 -1.59
C GLU A 288 31.99 -0.70 -1.16
N ARG A 289 33.07 0.06 -1.21
CA ARG A 289 33.06 1.50 -0.91
C ARG A 289 32.12 2.27 -1.82
N ALA A 290 32.18 2.06 -3.13
CA ALA A 290 31.31 2.74 -4.10
C ALA A 290 29.83 2.38 -3.87
N PHE A 291 29.53 1.11 -3.63
CA PHE A 291 28.17 0.65 -3.32
C PHE A 291 27.63 1.27 -2.02
N LYS A 292 28.39 1.16 -0.92
CA LYS A 292 27.96 1.68 0.39
C LYS A 292 27.81 3.20 0.39
N LEU A 293 28.74 3.94 -0.21
CA LEU A 293 28.61 5.39 -0.35
C LEU A 293 27.39 5.80 -1.18
N GLY A 294 27.13 5.10 -2.28
CA GLY A 294 25.94 5.35 -3.10
C GLY A 294 24.66 5.12 -2.29
N PHE A 295 24.63 4.04 -1.52
CA PHE A 295 23.50 3.68 -0.65
C PHE A 295 23.27 4.73 0.45
N ASP A 296 24.34 5.14 1.14
CA ASP A 296 24.28 6.13 2.24
C ASP A 296 23.87 7.52 1.71
N ARG A 297 24.40 7.95 0.53
CA ARG A 297 24.01 9.22 -0.10
C ARG A 297 22.54 9.22 -0.51
N ASN A 298 22.02 8.10 -1.03
CA ASN A 298 20.60 7.96 -1.31
C ASN A 298 19.76 8.06 -0.03
N GLY A 299 20.24 7.50 1.07
CA GLY A 299 19.60 7.65 2.40
C GLY A 299 19.59 9.11 2.87
N LEU A 300 20.71 9.84 2.68
CA LEU A 300 20.78 11.27 3.01
C LEU A 300 19.85 12.09 2.11
N ALA A 301 19.74 11.76 0.84
CA ALA A 301 18.82 12.43 -0.09
C ALA A 301 17.36 12.35 0.39
N LEU A 302 16.92 11.19 0.92
CA LEU A 302 15.60 11.06 1.54
C LEU A 302 15.42 12.02 2.73
N ILE A 303 16.44 12.19 3.55
CA ILE A 303 16.40 13.09 4.71
C ILE A 303 16.29 14.54 4.23
N GLU A 304 17.11 14.96 3.24
CA GLU A 304 17.09 16.31 2.70
C GLU A 304 15.77 16.63 1.97
N LEU A 305 15.21 15.65 1.24
CA LEU A 305 13.87 15.82 0.65
C LEU A 305 12.81 16.10 1.73
N ARG A 306 12.85 15.39 2.85
CA ARG A 306 11.93 15.62 3.99
C ARG A 306 12.16 16.95 4.69
N ARG A 307 13.35 17.52 4.58
CA ARG A 307 13.66 18.88 5.05
C ARG A 307 13.18 19.98 4.08
N GLY A 308 12.70 19.58 2.90
CA GLY A 308 12.28 20.49 1.83
C GLY A 308 13.42 20.93 0.90
N SER A 309 14.60 20.30 0.99
CA SER A 309 15.80 20.63 0.19
C SER A 309 15.87 19.70 -1.04
N ALA A 310 14.94 19.83 -1.99
CA ALA A 310 14.85 18.94 -3.14
C ALA A 310 16.08 19.01 -4.08
N ASP A 311 16.67 20.19 -4.28
CA ASP A 311 17.88 20.35 -5.09
C ASP A 311 19.09 19.64 -4.47
N GLU A 312 19.23 19.70 -3.15
CA GLU A 312 20.31 19.04 -2.43
C GLU A 312 20.12 17.51 -2.45
N ALA A 313 18.87 17.06 -2.30
CA ALA A 313 18.52 15.65 -2.47
C ALA A 313 18.86 15.14 -3.89
N LEU A 314 18.56 15.93 -4.92
CA LEU A 314 18.89 15.59 -6.32
C LEU A 314 20.41 15.46 -6.51
N THR A 315 21.18 16.41 -6.00
CA THR A 315 22.66 16.37 -6.06
C THR A 315 23.23 15.10 -5.41
N LEU A 316 22.66 14.68 -4.28
CA LEU A 316 23.07 13.46 -3.58
C LEU A 316 22.75 12.20 -4.39
N VAL A 317 21.56 12.11 -4.98
CA VAL A 317 21.18 10.98 -5.83
C VAL A 317 22.02 10.93 -7.10
N GLU A 318 22.31 12.05 -7.74
CA GLU A 318 23.20 12.12 -8.91
C GLU A 318 24.62 11.64 -8.58
N SER A 319 25.15 12.07 -7.43
CA SER A 319 26.42 11.58 -6.92
C SER A 319 26.41 10.06 -6.60
N ALA A 320 25.28 9.51 -6.16
CA ALA A 320 25.10 8.07 -5.95
C ALA A 320 25.04 7.32 -7.29
N LEU A 321 24.40 7.89 -8.30
CA LEU A 321 24.36 7.33 -9.67
C LEU A 321 25.75 7.31 -10.34
N ASP A 322 26.59 8.32 -10.08
CA ASP A 322 27.97 8.33 -10.57
C ASP A 322 28.76 7.13 -9.98
N LEU A 323 28.62 6.88 -8.68
CA LEU A 323 29.20 5.71 -8.03
C LEU A 323 28.64 4.39 -8.58
N ALA A 324 27.32 4.33 -8.83
CA ALA A 324 26.71 3.15 -9.43
C ALA A 324 27.21 2.85 -10.84
N ARG A 325 27.62 3.87 -11.63
CA ARG A 325 28.28 3.67 -12.94
C ARG A 325 29.67 3.03 -12.81
N GLU A 326 30.41 3.33 -11.73
CA GLU A 326 31.69 2.69 -11.45
C GLU A 326 31.54 1.19 -11.14
N LEU A 327 30.35 0.76 -10.65
CA LEU A 327 30.03 -0.63 -10.36
C LEU A 327 29.74 -1.47 -11.62
N GLY A 328 29.50 -0.85 -12.77
CA GLY A 328 29.17 -1.53 -14.03
C GLY A 328 27.81 -2.24 -13.95
N GLU A 329 27.81 -3.56 -14.25
CA GLU A 329 26.59 -4.38 -14.22
C GLU A 329 26.23 -4.89 -12.80
N ARG A 330 27.06 -4.63 -11.81
CA ARG A 330 26.80 -5.02 -10.41
C ARG A 330 25.70 -4.15 -9.80
N HIS A 331 24.97 -4.73 -8.86
CA HIS A 331 23.92 -4.06 -8.09
C HIS A 331 22.85 -3.37 -8.96
N PRO A 332 22.23 -4.09 -9.94
CA PRO A 332 21.25 -3.48 -10.85
C PRO A 332 20.02 -2.94 -10.11
N VAL A 333 19.57 -3.60 -9.02
CA VAL A 333 18.46 -3.12 -8.18
C VAL A 333 18.82 -1.79 -7.53
N HIS A 334 20.07 -1.60 -7.06
CA HIS A 334 20.50 -0.32 -6.51
C HIS A 334 20.41 0.80 -7.56
N ARG A 335 20.91 0.54 -8.78
CA ARG A 335 20.82 1.49 -9.89
C ARG A 335 19.37 1.82 -10.25
N MET A 336 18.50 0.81 -10.31
CA MET A 336 17.06 0.98 -10.56
C MET A 336 16.41 1.89 -9.52
N VAL A 337 16.67 1.65 -8.23
CA VAL A 337 16.13 2.48 -7.12
C VAL A 337 16.64 3.93 -7.20
N LEU A 338 17.91 4.13 -7.53
CA LEU A 338 18.49 5.47 -7.71
C LEU A 338 17.82 6.23 -8.87
N LEU A 339 17.58 5.56 -10.00
CA LEU A 339 16.89 6.15 -11.16
C LEU A 339 15.45 6.54 -10.81
N ALA A 340 14.71 5.67 -10.12
CA ALA A 340 13.35 5.98 -9.67
C ALA A 340 13.31 7.16 -8.67
N ASN A 341 14.24 7.20 -7.70
CA ASN A 341 14.35 8.31 -6.76
C ASN A 341 14.72 9.62 -7.46
N ARG A 342 15.64 9.57 -8.45
CA ARG A 342 15.97 10.75 -9.27
C ARG A 342 14.75 11.22 -10.06
N ALA A 343 13.99 10.30 -10.68
CA ALA A 343 12.76 10.63 -11.39
C ALA A 343 11.76 11.35 -10.49
N GLN A 344 11.54 10.84 -9.29
CA GLN A 344 10.64 11.47 -8.31
C GLN A 344 11.09 12.89 -7.93
N LEU A 345 12.38 13.10 -7.70
CA LEU A 345 12.95 14.40 -7.39
C LEU A 345 12.81 15.37 -8.57
N LEU A 346 13.15 14.92 -9.79
CA LEU A 346 12.99 15.71 -11.01
C LEU A 346 11.52 16.14 -11.21
N ALA A 347 10.58 15.22 -11.02
CA ALA A 347 9.15 15.52 -11.11
C ALA A 347 8.69 16.53 -10.05
N SER A 348 9.24 16.46 -8.83
CA SER A 348 8.95 17.45 -7.77
C SER A 348 9.50 18.84 -8.07
N LEU A 349 10.56 18.94 -8.88
CA LEU A 349 11.18 20.17 -9.34
C LEU A 349 10.61 20.68 -10.68
N GLY A 350 9.57 20.03 -11.23
CA GLY A 350 8.95 20.40 -12.51
C GLY A 350 9.78 20.03 -13.75
N ARG A 351 10.83 19.20 -13.59
CA ARG A 351 11.66 18.67 -14.69
C ARG A 351 11.06 17.39 -15.27
N ASP A 352 9.78 17.47 -15.67
CA ASP A 352 8.93 16.32 -15.96
C ASP A 352 9.44 15.43 -17.11
N LYS A 353 10.03 16.02 -18.17
CA LYS A 353 10.58 15.23 -19.29
C LYS A 353 11.73 14.35 -18.85
N GLU A 354 12.64 14.88 -18.06
CA GLU A 354 13.77 14.14 -17.52
C GLU A 354 13.27 13.06 -16.55
N ALA A 355 12.26 13.36 -15.73
CA ALA A 355 11.65 12.39 -14.85
C ALA A 355 11.05 11.18 -15.61
N LEU A 356 10.35 11.43 -16.73
CA LEU A 356 9.81 10.36 -17.59
C LEU A 356 10.91 9.49 -18.20
N GLU A 357 12.03 10.07 -18.61
CA GLU A 357 13.20 9.34 -19.14
C GLU A 357 13.80 8.43 -18.06
N GLU A 358 13.96 8.94 -16.83
CA GLU A 358 14.50 8.18 -15.70
C GLU A 358 13.58 7.02 -15.26
N TYR A 359 12.26 7.25 -15.18
CA TYR A 359 11.31 6.15 -14.95
C TYR A 359 11.37 5.11 -16.08
N GLY A 360 11.51 5.55 -17.34
CA GLY A 360 11.72 4.65 -18.47
C GLY A 360 12.98 3.81 -18.33
N ALA A 361 14.07 4.40 -17.85
CA ALA A 361 15.33 3.70 -17.60
C ALA A 361 15.21 2.70 -16.42
N ALA A 362 14.51 3.06 -15.34
CA ALA A 362 14.24 2.15 -14.23
C ALA A 362 13.39 0.94 -14.67
N ILE A 363 12.32 1.18 -15.43
CA ILE A 363 11.47 0.12 -16.01
C ILE A 363 12.26 -0.79 -16.97
N ALA A 364 13.21 -0.25 -17.72
CA ALA A 364 14.04 -1.06 -18.62
C ALA A 364 14.96 -2.02 -17.85
N ILE A 365 15.37 -1.69 -16.62
CA ILE A 365 16.15 -2.56 -15.74
C ILE A 365 15.28 -3.71 -15.22
N ASP A 366 14.08 -3.40 -14.69
CA ASP A 366 13.11 -4.41 -14.25
C ASP A 366 11.71 -4.10 -14.80
N PRO A 367 11.32 -4.68 -15.95
CA PRO A 367 9.99 -4.51 -16.52
C PRO A 367 8.86 -5.16 -15.74
N THR A 368 9.17 -5.95 -14.71
CA THR A 368 8.17 -6.64 -13.87
C THR A 368 7.94 -5.94 -12.54
N PHE A 369 8.55 -4.79 -12.29
CA PHE A 369 8.36 -4.02 -11.07
C PHE A 369 7.18 -3.04 -11.22
N PRO A 370 6.00 -3.30 -10.61
CA PRO A 370 4.76 -2.58 -10.90
C PRO A 370 4.77 -1.12 -10.43
N ASP A 371 5.48 -0.81 -9.33
CA ASP A 371 5.44 0.52 -8.73
C ASP A 371 6.04 1.59 -9.65
N HIS A 372 7.03 1.27 -10.50
CA HIS A 372 7.61 2.24 -11.45
C HIS A 372 6.63 2.63 -12.57
N TYR A 373 5.76 1.69 -12.99
CA TYR A 373 4.68 2.02 -13.91
C TYR A 373 3.63 2.92 -13.24
N LEU A 374 3.30 2.66 -11.96
CA LEU A 374 2.40 3.54 -11.20
C LEU A 374 2.96 4.96 -11.08
N ASP A 375 4.20 5.09 -10.68
CA ASP A 375 4.84 6.39 -10.50
C ASP A 375 4.92 7.18 -11.81
N ARG A 376 5.30 6.51 -12.91
CA ARG A 376 5.31 7.13 -14.25
C ARG A 376 3.90 7.45 -14.73
N GLY A 377 2.94 6.57 -14.53
CA GLY A 377 1.53 6.80 -14.85
C GLY A 377 0.95 8.01 -14.10
N ASN A 378 1.29 8.17 -12.82
CA ASN A 378 0.87 9.34 -12.03
C ASN A 378 1.47 10.64 -12.58
N LEU A 379 2.73 10.62 -13.02
CA LEU A 379 3.35 11.77 -13.65
C LEU A 379 2.68 12.10 -15.00
N LEU A 380 2.43 11.09 -15.83
CA LEU A 380 1.73 11.21 -17.12
C LEU A 380 0.31 11.78 -16.94
N TYR A 381 -0.44 11.27 -15.93
CA TYR A 381 -1.77 11.79 -15.57
C TYR A 381 -1.72 13.28 -15.23
N ARG A 382 -0.77 13.68 -14.37
CA ARG A 382 -0.58 15.09 -13.99
C ARG A 382 -0.24 16.00 -15.17
N LEU A 383 0.45 15.46 -16.19
CA LEU A 383 0.78 16.17 -17.44
C LEU A 383 -0.37 16.19 -18.46
N GLY A 384 -1.50 15.51 -18.17
CA GLY A 384 -2.63 15.39 -19.07
C GLY A 384 -2.44 14.34 -20.18
N TRP A 385 -1.42 13.48 -20.10
CA TRP A 385 -1.14 12.41 -21.07
C TRP A 385 -1.91 11.15 -20.66
N HIS A 386 -3.23 11.25 -20.82
CA HIS A 386 -4.17 10.31 -20.23
C HIS A 386 -4.11 8.91 -20.84
N GLU A 387 -3.79 8.78 -22.13
CA GLU A 387 -3.70 7.47 -22.78
C GLU A 387 -2.44 6.72 -22.32
N GLU A 388 -1.33 7.41 -22.21
CA GLU A 388 -0.07 6.85 -21.74
C GLU A 388 -0.16 6.48 -20.25
N ALA A 389 -0.82 7.32 -19.43
CA ALA A 389 -1.09 7.01 -18.03
C ALA A 389 -1.93 5.74 -17.87
N LEU A 390 -2.99 5.60 -18.68
CA LEU A 390 -3.83 4.40 -18.69
C LEU A 390 -3.02 3.14 -19.02
N ALA A 391 -2.17 3.23 -20.06
CA ALA A 391 -1.32 2.10 -20.46
C ALA A 391 -0.35 1.69 -19.34
N ASP A 392 0.21 2.65 -18.60
CA ASP A 392 1.09 2.36 -17.47
C ASP A 392 0.34 1.73 -16.29
N TYR A 393 -0.85 2.22 -15.93
CA TYR A 393 -1.67 1.58 -14.89
C TYR A 393 -2.05 0.13 -15.25
N GLU A 394 -2.39 -0.14 -16.52
CA GLU A 394 -2.68 -1.49 -16.99
C GLU A 394 -1.43 -2.39 -16.95
N ARG A 395 -0.26 -1.86 -17.29
CA ARG A 395 1.01 -2.61 -17.14
C ARG A 395 1.33 -2.92 -15.68
N ALA A 396 1.13 -1.97 -14.76
CA ALA A 396 1.28 -2.20 -13.33
C ALA A 396 0.40 -3.35 -12.82
N MET A 397 -0.84 -3.44 -13.30
CA MET A 397 -1.77 -4.53 -12.94
C MET A 397 -1.30 -5.91 -13.45
N LEU A 398 -0.60 -5.96 -14.57
CA LEU A 398 -0.10 -7.20 -15.16
C LEU A 398 1.25 -7.64 -14.60
N ALA A 399 2.03 -6.70 -14.09
CA ALA A 399 3.41 -6.94 -13.66
C ALA A 399 3.52 -7.71 -12.33
N GLY A 400 2.48 -7.68 -11.49
CA GLY A 400 2.54 -8.28 -10.16
C GLY A 400 1.20 -8.78 -9.62
N PRO A 401 1.16 -9.17 -8.33
CA PRO A 401 -0.09 -9.48 -7.63
C PRO A 401 -1.07 -8.30 -7.65
N PRO A 402 -2.38 -8.54 -7.39
CA PRO A 402 -3.40 -7.48 -7.44
C PRO A 402 -3.01 -6.23 -6.64
N LEU A 403 -2.95 -5.09 -7.30
CA LEU A 403 -2.44 -3.82 -6.80
C LEU A 403 -3.59 -2.80 -6.69
N PRO A 404 -4.17 -2.56 -5.49
CA PRO A 404 -5.31 -1.64 -5.31
C PRO A 404 -5.06 -0.25 -5.87
N GLU A 405 -3.85 0.28 -5.69
CA GLU A 405 -3.45 1.62 -6.12
C GLU A 405 -3.56 1.80 -7.65
N ALA A 406 -3.28 0.76 -8.42
CA ALA A 406 -3.41 0.83 -9.88
C ALA A 406 -4.87 0.95 -10.33
N TYR A 407 -5.78 0.23 -9.67
CA TYR A 407 -7.21 0.35 -9.93
C TYR A 407 -7.74 1.71 -9.48
N TYR A 408 -7.29 2.21 -8.33
CA TYR A 408 -7.67 3.53 -7.82
C TYR A 408 -7.26 4.64 -8.80
N ASN A 409 -6.00 4.68 -9.22
CA ASN A 409 -5.49 5.68 -10.15
C ASN A 409 -6.19 5.60 -11.52
N ARG A 410 -6.48 4.39 -12.00
CA ARG A 410 -7.27 4.21 -13.22
C ARG A 410 -8.71 4.69 -13.07
N ALA A 411 -9.32 4.50 -11.89
CA ALA A 411 -10.65 5.02 -11.62
C ALA A 411 -10.69 6.56 -11.66
N GLU A 412 -9.72 7.23 -11.07
CA GLU A 412 -9.60 8.70 -11.14
C GLU A 412 -9.47 9.18 -12.58
N LEU A 413 -8.63 8.53 -13.38
CA LEU A 413 -8.50 8.83 -14.81
C LEU A 413 -9.82 8.61 -15.57
N ARG A 414 -10.54 7.53 -15.27
CA ARG A 414 -11.86 7.24 -15.86
C ARG A 414 -12.92 8.27 -15.49
N ILE A 415 -12.90 8.78 -14.27
CA ILE A 415 -13.78 9.88 -13.84
C ILE A 415 -13.52 11.13 -14.70
N VAL A 416 -12.26 11.51 -14.89
CA VAL A 416 -11.89 12.67 -15.74
C VAL A 416 -12.35 12.47 -17.19
N ARG A 417 -12.38 11.23 -17.67
CA ARG A 417 -12.83 10.86 -19.02
C ARG A 417 -14.35 10.57 -19.09
N GLU A 418 -15.08 10.80 -18.03
CA GLU A 418 -16.53 10.55 -17.91
C GLU A 418 -16.92 9.06 -18.09
N ASP A 419 -15.96 8.12 -18.01
CA ASP A 419 -16.25 6.67 -17.91
C ASP A 419 -16.63 6.30 -16.48
N PHE A 420 -17.79 6.77 -16.05
CA PHE A 420 -18.29 6.55 -14.70
C PHE A 420 -18.56 5.08 -14.38
N THR A 421 -18.97 4.31 -15.39
CA THR A 421 -19.21 2.86 -15.22
C THR A 421 -17.90 2.13 -14.94
N GLY A 422 -16.87 2.40 -15.73
CA GLY A 422 -15.54 1.83 -15.52
C GLY A 422 -14.92 2.27 -14.20
N ALA A 423 -15.11 3.54 -13.82
CA ALA A 423 -14.63 4.07 -12.55
C ALA A 423 -15.27 3.37 -11.34
N LEU A 424 -16.60 3.17 -11.34
CA LEU A 424 -17.30 2.44 -10.28
C LEU A 424 -16.84 0.99 -10.17
N LEU A 425 -16.54 0.31 -11.27
CA LEU A 425 -16.00 -1.04 -11.27
C LEU A 425 -14.60 -1.08 -10.65
N ASP A 426 -13.73 -0.15 -11.02
CA ASP A 426 -12.38 -0.06 -10.48
C ASP A 426 -12.38 0.28 -8.98
N LEU A 427 -13.17 1.28 -8.54
CA LEU A 427 -13.32 1.62 -7.11
C LEU A 427 -13.91 0.46 -6.32
N GLY A 428 -14.88 -0.26 -6.89
CA GLY A 428 -15.39 -1.51 -6.32
C GLY A 428 -14.29 -2.55 -6.14
N ARG A 429 -13.40 -2.67 -7.15
CA ARG A 429 -12.26 -3.58 -7.09
C ARG A 429 -11.24 -3.18 -6.02
N VAL A 430 -10.94 -1.88 -5.88
CA VAL A 430 -10.09 -1.37 -4.78
C VAL A 430 -10.63 -1.81 -3.43
N ILE A 431 -11.92 -1.59 -3.17
CA ILE A 431 -12.58 -1.93 -1.90
C ILE A 431 -12.59 -3.46 -1.66
N GLU A 432 -12.77 -4.24 -2.72
CA GLU A 432 -12.67 -5.71 -2.63
C GLU A 432 -11.26 -6.14 -2.22
N LEU A 433 -10.22 -5.57 -2.81
CA LEU A 433 -8.82 -5.88 -2.53
C LEU A 433 -8.39 -5.36 -1.14
N ASP A 434 -8.79 -4.14 -0.81
CA ASP A 434 -8.42 -3.45 0.43
C ASP A 434 -9.62 -2.70 1.03
N PRO A 435 -10.38 -3.32 1.93
CA PRO A 435 -11.59 -2.72 2.51
C PRO A 435 -11.33 -1.54 3.47
N VAL A 436 -10.07 -1.23 3.77
CA VAL A 436 -9.71 -0.05 4.56
C VAL A 436 -9.17 1.11 3.69
N TYR A 437 -9.25 0.98 2.38
CA TYR A 437 -8.84 2.03 1.44
C TYR A 437 -9.88 3.16 1.43
N LEU A 438 -9.73 4.11 2.35
CA LEU A 438 -10.71 5.16 2.62
C LEU A 438 -11.04 6.02 1.39
N ASP A 439 -10.02 6.39 0.61
CA ASP A 439 -10.20 7.26 -0.57
C ASP A 439 -11.09 6.60 -1.64
N ALA A 440 -11.09 5.27 -1.74
CA ALA A 440 -11.98 4.57 -2.65
C ALA A 440 -13.45 4.68 -2.24
N TYR A 441 -13.74 4.67 -0.94
CA TYR A 441 -15.10 4.93 -0.44
C TYR A 441 -15.51 6.38 -0.68
N ILE A 442 -14.61 7.34 -0.46
CA ILE A 442 -14.88 8.77 -0.70
C ILE A 442 -15.24 8.99 -2.17
N ASN A 443 -14.40 8.53 -3.08
CA ASN A 443 -14.59 8.73 -4.51
C ASN A 443 -15.82 7.97 -5.04
N ARG A 444 -16.03 6.72 -4.57
CA ARG A 444 -17.21 5.94 -5.00
C ARG A 444 -18.50 6.53 -4.47
N ALA A 445 -18.55 6.95 -3.21
CA ALA A 445 -19.72 7.61 -2.64
C ALA A 445 -20.07 8.91 -3.37
N GLY A 446 -19.07 9.75 -3.66
CA GLY A 446 -19.28 11.00 -4.42
C GLY A 446 -19.81 10.72 -5.82
N LEU A 447 -19.23 9.76 -6.53
CA LEU A 447 -19.66 9.36 -7.88
C LEU A 447 -21.06 8.75 -7.88
N LEU A 448 -21.38 7.89 -6.92
CA LEU A 448 -22.72 7.30 -6.75
C LEU A 448 -23.78 8.37 -6.47
N ALA A 449 -23.48 9.33 -5.58
CA ALA A 449 -24.38 10.44 -5.28
C ALA A 449 -24.62 11.31 -6.53
N MET A 450 -23.58 11.60 -7.30
CA MET A 450 -23.69 12.34 -8.58
C MET A 450 -24.58 11.61 -9.60
N LEU A 451 -24.57 10.27 -9.60
CA LEU A 451 -25.38 9.44 -10.49
C LEU A 451 -26.79 9.13 -9.95
N GLY A 452 -27.17 9.71 -8.80
CA GLY A 452 -28.46 9.46 -8.15
C GLY A 452 -28.63 8.08 -7.52
N ARG A 453 -27.53 7.36 -7.26
CA ARG A 453 -27.51 6.03 -6.61
C ARG A 453 -27.36 6.21 -5.07
N ASP A 454 -28.29 6.93 -4.48
CA ASP A 454 -28.22 7.47 -3.13
C ASP A 454 -28.05 6.41 -2.03
N GLU A 455 -28.71 5.26 -2.15
CA GLU A 455 -28.63 4.19 -1.15
C GLU A 455 -27.23 3.54 -1.14
N GLU A 456 -26.63 3.37 -2.29
CA GLU A 456 -25.28 2.82 -2.41
C GLU A 456 -24.23 3.84 -1.93
N ALA A 457 -24.40 5.12 -2.29
CA ALA A 457 -23.58 6.20 -1.77
C ALA A 457 -23.63 6.27 -0.23
N ARG A 458 -24.83 6.12 0.35
CA ARG A 458 -25.04 6.11 1.80
C ARG A 458 -24.36 4.93 2.48
N ALA A 459 -24.35 3.76 1.86
CA ALA A 459 -23.64 2.59 2.39
C ALA A 459 -22.13 2.86 2.46
N ASP A 460 -21.53 3.43 1.41
CA ASP A 460 -20.12 3.79 1.37
C ASP A 460 -19.76 4.87 2.39
N VAL A 461 -20.58 5.93 2.49
CA VAL A 461 -20.42 6.98 3.50
C VAL A 461 -20.44 6.40 4.91
N THR A 462 -21.36 5.47 5.18
CA THR A 462 -21.47 4.84 6.50
C THR A 462 -20.21 4.08 6.86
N ILE A 463 -19.69 3.26 5.94
CA ILE A 463 -18.46 2.48 6.15
C ILE A 463 -17.26 3.43 6.30
N GLY A 464 -17.13 4.42 5.43
CA GLY A 464 -16.03 5.38 5.49
C GLY A 464 -16.02 6.22 6.77
N LEU A 465 -17.18 6.64 7.27
CA LEU A 465 -17.30 7.37 8.55
C LEU A 465 -17.05 6.49 9.79
N VAL A 466 -17.21 5.17 9.69
CA VAL A 466 -16.74 4.25 10.75
C VAL A 466 -15.21 4.24 10.80
N GLN A 467 -14.55 4.26 9.64
CA GLN A 467 -13.08 4.30 9.56
C GLN A 467 -12.51 5.68 9.96
N SER A 468 -13.19 6.77 9.55
CA SER A 468 -12.77 8.15 9.78
C SER A 468 -13.97 9.04 10.12
N PRO A 469 -14.40 9.10 11.40
CA PRO A 469 -15.65 9.76 11.80
C PRO A 469 -15.74 11.26 11.50
N GLY A 470 -14.60 11.92 11.38
CA GLY A 470 -14.51 13.35 11.08
C GLY A 470 -14.14 13.69 9.64
N ASN A 471 -14.13 12.71 8.72
CA ASN A 471 -13.70 12.94 7.34
C ASN A 471 -14.59 13.97 6.63
N PRO A 472 -14.04 15.15 6.24
CA PRO A 472 -14.86 16.25 5.70
C PRO A 472 -15.48 15.92 4.34
N TYR A 473 -14.82 15.12 3.51
CA TYR A 473 -15.32 14.73 2.18
C TYR A 473 -16.55 13.83 2.31
N LEU A 474 -16.52 12.83 3.18
CA LEU A 474 -17.66 11.96 3.45
C LEU A 474 -18.82 12.72 4.12
N LEU A 475 -18.50 13.68 5.00
CA LEU A 475 -19.52 14.54 5.62
C LEU A 475 -20.19 15.44 4.58
N VAL A 476 -19.47 15.92 3.56
CA VAL A 476 -20.06 16.66 2.44
C VAL A 476 -21.02 15.77 1.66
N VAL A 477 -20.62 14.56 1.27
CA VAL A 477 -21.49 13.62 0.55
C VAL A 477 -22.72 13.27 1.40
N LEU A 478 -22.54 13.03 2.71
CA LEU A 478 -23.67 12.82 3.63
C LEU A 478 -24.63 14.01 3.61
N GLY A 479 -24.10 15.24 3.71
CA GLY A 479 -24.89 16.46 3.66
C GLY A 479 -25.69 16.60 2.35
N GLN A 480 -25.10 16.27 1.22
CA GLN A 480 -25.79 16.24 -0.09
C GLN A 480 -26.95 15.23 -0.09
N LEU A 481 -26.69 13.99 0.33
CA LEU A 481 -27.69 12.93 0.41
C LEU A 481 -28.85 13.28 1.37
N GLU A 482 -28.55 13.91 2.52
CA GLU A 482 -29.56 14.34 3.49
C GLU A 482 -30.37 15.53 2.97
N THR A 483 -29.73 16.46 2.23
CA THR A 483 -30.42 17.59 1.59
C THR A 483 -31.39 17.08 0.51
N ALA A 484 -30.92 16.22 -0.40
CA ALA A 484 -31.75 15.60 -1.44
C ALA A 484 -32.95 14.81 -0.86
N ALA A 485 -32.74 14.16 0.30
CA ALA A 485 -33.81 13.45 1.01
C ALA A 485 -34.75 14.34 1.84
N GLY A 486 -34.54 15.66 1.85
CA GLY A 486 -35.33 16.61 2.63
C GLY A 486 -35.08 16.57 4.15
N ARG A 487 -34.06 15.86 4.61
CA ARG A 487 -33.66 15.78 6.02
C ARG A 487 -32.71 16.92 6.41
N LEU A 488 -33.22 18.16 6.30
CA LEU A 488 -32.42 19.39 6.38
C LEU A 488 -31.68 19.56 7.72
N SER A 489 -32.18 19.01 8.83
CA SER A 489 -31.51 19.06 10.14
C SER A 489 -30.25 18.18 10.18
N ASP A 490 -30.30 17.00 9.54
CA ASP A 490 -29.17 16.06 9.47
C ASP A 490 -28.13 16.55 8.46
N ALA A 491 -28.61 17.09 7.33
CA ALA A 491 -27.75 17.75 6.34
C ALA A 491 -26.95 18.91 6.97
N ARG A 492 -27.63 19.78 7.74
CA ARG A 492 -26.98 20.89 8.45
C ARG A 492 -25.88 20.41 9.37
N ARG A 493 -26.16 19.39 10.18
CA ARG A 493 -25.21 18.84 11.15
C ARG A 493 -23.97 18.29 10.44
N ALA A 494 -24.15 17.53 9.34
CA ALA A 494 -23.05 16.99 8.55
C ALA A 494 -22.19 18.09 7.92
N LEU A 495 -22.82 19.08 7.29
CA LEU A 495 -22.12 20.16 6.60
C LEU A 495 -21.43 21.15 7.57
N ASP A 496 -22.03 21.41 8.75
CA ASP A 496 -21.37 22.21 9.78
C ASP A 496 -20.12 21.52 10.34
N LEU A 497 -20.17 20.19 10.51
CA LEU A 497 -19.00 19.40 10.88
C LEU A 497 -17.94 19.41 9.76
N ALA A 498 -18.33 19.29 8.50
CA ALA A 498 -17.41 19.34 7.36
C ALA A 498 -16.68 20.69 7.28
N VAL A 499 -17.41 21.80 7.39
CA VAL A 499 -16.82 23.16 7.40
C VAL A 499 -15.89 23.35 8.61
N GLY A 500 -16.27 22.80 9.78
CA GLY A 500 -15.43 22.88 10.98
C GLY A 500 -14.15 22.05 10.88
N ALA A 501 -14.21 20.89 10.24
CA ALA A 501 -13.07 19.99 10.07
C ALA A 501 -12.10 20.48 8.97
N ALA A 502 -12.60 21.08 7.88
CA ALA A 502 -11.83 21.57 6.75
C ALA A 502 -12.35 22.94 6.27
N PRO A 503 -11.99 24.04 6.94
CA PRO A 503 -12.43 25.40 6.58
C PRO A 503 -11.96 25.87 5.20
N GLU A 504 -10.98 25.21 4.61
CA GLU A 504 -10.44 25.46 3.26
C GLU A 504 -11.14 24.63 2.17
N LEU A 505 -12.04 23.70 2.52
CA LEU A 505 -12.74 22.83 1.58
C LEU A 505 -13.93 23.58 0.94
N ALA A 506 -13.79 24.03 -0.29
CA ALA A 506 -14.81 24.81 -1.01
C ALA A 506 -16.14 24.05 -1.13
N SER A 507 -16.09 22.74 -1.39
CA SER A 507 -17.30 21.90 -1.52
C SER A 507 -18.13 21.86 -0.25
N ALA A 508 -17.52 21.93 0.95
CA ALA A 508 -18.26 21.98 2.22
C ALA A 508 -19.08 23.29 2.33
N TRP A 509 -18.47 24.42 2.01
CA TRP A 509 -19.16 25.72 1.98
C TRP A 509 -20.22 25.78 0.89
N GLY A 510 -19.90 25.29 -0.32
CA GLY A 510 -20.83 25.25 -1.44
C GLY A 510 -22.10 24.48 -1.13
N ASN A 511 -21.96 23.27 -0.62
CA ASN A 511 -23.10 22.41 -0.25
C ASN A 511 -23.89 22.98 0.94
N ARG A 512 -23.22 23.60 1.93
CA ARG A 512 -23.93 24.29 3.01
C ARG A 512 -24.67 25.52 2.51
N GLY A 513 -24.12 26.22 1.52
CA GLY A 513 -24.81 27.32 0.84
C GLY A 513 -26.09 26.86 0.13
N VAL A 514 -26.05 25.73 -0.58
CA VAL A 514 -27.24 25.12 -1.19
C VAL A 514 -28.27 24.75 -0.12
N LEU A 515 -27.85 24.05 0.94
CA LEU A 515 -28.74 23.69 2.07
C LEU A 515 -29.40 24.92 2.71
N ARG A 516 -28.66 26.01 2.91
CA ARG A 516 -29.20 27.26 3.47
C ARG A 516 -30.23 27.89 2.53
N TYR A 517 -29.97 27.86 1.23
CA TYR A 517 -30.94 28.31 0.22
C TYR A 517 -32.25 27.51 0.32
N GLU A 518 -32.16 26.20 0.33
CA GLU A 518 -33.34 25.30 0.50
C GLU A 518 -34.09 25.54 1.82
N SER A 519 -33.37 25.96 2.85
CA SER A 519 -33.93 26.28 4.17
C SER A 519 -34.47 27.72 4.28
N GLY A 520 -34.38 28.54 3.22
CA GLY A 520 -34.82 29.95 3.19
C GLY A 520 -33.84 30.94 3.81
N ASP A 521 -32.65 30.52 4.24
CA ASP A 521 -31.57 31.40 4.72
C ASP A 521 -30.71 31.90 3.53
N TRP A 522 -31.31 32.75 2.71
CA TRP A 522 -30.65 33.22 1.47
C TRP A 522 -29.42 34.11 1.75
N ALA A 523 -29.42 34.87 2.85
CA ALA A 523 -28.28 35.68 3.24
C ALA A 523 -27.08 34.81 3.67
N GLY A 524 -27.34 33.76 4.48
CA GLY A 524 -26.35 32.76 4.84
C GLY A 524 -25.85 31.96 3.64
N ALA A 525 -26.75 31.63 2.71
CA ALA A 525 -26.38 30.96 1.45
C ALA A 525 -25.42 31.78 0.61
N LEU A 526 -25.70 33.08 0.45
CA LEU A 526 -24.84 34.00 -0.30
C LEU A 526 -23.43 34.12 0.33
N SER A 527 -23.38 34.19 1.66
CA SER A 527 -22.10 34.22 2.39
C SER A 527 -21.27 32.93 2.16
N ASP A 528 -21.89 31.76 2.30
CA ASP A 528 -21.21 30.48 2.15
C ASP A 528 -20.73 30.25 0.70
N LEU A 529 -21.57 30.53 -0.31
CA LEU A 529 -21.21 30.39 -1.72
C LEU A 529 -20.11 31.39 -2.12
N THR A 530 -20.12 32.61 -1.57
CA THR A 530 -19.02 33.57 -1.79
C THR A 530 -17.72 33.06 -1.19
N ARG A 531 -17.77 32.43 -0.01
CA ARG A 531 -16.57 31.77 0.57
C ARG A 531 -16.08 30.61 -0.28
N ALA A 532 -16.98 29.76 -0.78
CA ALA A 532 -16.64 28.64 -1.67
C ALA A 532 -15.95 29.12 -2.95
N ILE A 533 -16.47 30.18 -3.60
CA ILE A 533 -15.87 30.79 -4.80
C ILE A 533 -14.49 31.38 -4.50
N THR A 534 -14.32 31.99 -3.30
CA THR A 534 -13.00 32.51 -2.89
C THR A 534 -11.95 31.41 -2.77
N LEU A 535 -12.36 30.22 -2.32
CA LEU A 535 -11.49 29.04 -2.17
C LEU A 535 -11.20 28.37 -3.51
N GLU A 536 -12.23 28.21 -4.36
CA GLU A 536 -12.13 27.57 -5.67
C GLU A 536 -12.81 28.41 -6.76
N PRO A 537 -12.15 29.44 -7.29
CA PRO A 537 -12.74 30.35 -8.28
C PRO A 537 -12.93 29.74 -9.68
N GLY A 538 -12.40 28.55 -9.91
CA GLY A 538 -12.50 27.83 -11.20
C GLY A 538 -13.72 26.93 -11.34
N GLN A 539 -14.64 26.87 -10.36
CA GLN A 539 -15.79 25.96 -10.35
C GLN A 539 -17.07 26.63 -10.87
N PRO A 540 -17.57 26.33 -12.10
CA PRO A 540 -18.75 26.96 -12.67
C PRO A 540 -20.01 26.80 -11.79
N ALA A 541 -20.20 25.62 -11.20
CA ALA A 541 -21.36 25.29 -10.40
C ALA A 541 -21.54 26.21 -9.17
N LEU A 542 -20.44 26.71 -8.58
CA LEU A 542 -20.52 27.64 -7.44
C LEU A 542 -21.11 28.99 -7.83
N PHE A 543 -20.76 29.50 -9.02
CA PHE A 543 -21.32 30.73 -9.56
C PHE A 543 -22.79 30.55 -9.94
N GLU A 544 -23.16 29.42 -10.57
CA GLU A 544 -24.57 29.10 -10.88
C GLU A 544 -25.42 29.06 -9.61
N ASN A 545 -24.94 28.38 -8.57
CA ASN A 545 -25.64 28.31 -7.29
C ASN A 545 -25.78 29.71 -6.67
N ARG A 546 -24.73 30.55 -6.74
CA ARG A 546 -24.80 31.92 -6.20
C ARG A 546 -25.72 32.81 -7.02
N ALA A 547 -25.78 32.65 -8.34
CA ALA A 547 -26.72 33.34 -9.21
C ALA A 547 -28.18 33.03 -8.84
N VAL A 548 -28.48 31.76 -8.50
CA VAL A 548 -29.81 31.36 -8.00
C VAL A 548 -30.16 32.12 -6.70
N VAL A 549 -29.23 32.21 -5.75
CA VAL A 549 -29.42 32.96 -4.49
C VAL A 549 -29.59 34.45 -4.75
N HIS A 550 -28.82 35.06 -5.66
CA HIS A 550 -28.99 36.46 -6.04
C HIS A 550 -30.37 36.73 -6.62
N ARG A 551 -30.90 35.85 -7.46
CA ARG A 551 -32.27 36.00 -8.00
C ARG A 551 -33.31 35.94 -6.88
N ALA A 552 -33.18 35.04 -5.91
CA ALA A 552 -34.08 34.94 -4.76
C ALA A 552 -34.04 36.20 -3.87
N LEU A 553 -32.89 36.85 -3.77
CA LEU A 553 -32.72 38.12 -3.03
C LEU A 553 -33.18 39.36 -3.81
N GLY A 554 -33.55 39.21 -5.10
CA GLY A 554 -33.94 40.34 -5.94
C GLY A 554 -32.74 41.13 -6.53
N HIS A 555 -31.63 40.48 -6.69
CA HIS A 555 -30.37 41.05 -7.23
C HIS A 555 -30.07 40.52 -8.66
N PRO A 556 -30.85 40.88 -9.70
CA PRO A 556 -30.75 40.28 -11.03
C PRO A 556 -29.45 40.68 -11.76
N ALA A 557 -28.85 41.83 -11.46
CA ALA A 557 -27.61 42.27 -12.07
C ALA A 557 -26.42 41.39 -11.62
N GLU A 558 -26.33 41.11 -10.33
CA GLU A 558 -25.31 40.24 -9.74
C GLU A 558 -25.49 38.81 -10.21
N ALA A 559 -26.72 38.34 -10.35
CA ALA A 559 -27.00 37.02 -10.90
C ALA A 559 -26.51 36.86 -12.35
N ALA A 560 -26.70 37.90 -13.19
CA ALA A 560 -26.24 37.90 -14.57
C ALA A 560 -24.70 37.84 -14.67
N VAL A 561 -23.99 38.51 -13.77
CA VAL A 561 -22.52 38.46 -13.71
C VAL A 561 -22.03 37.07 -13.36
N ASP A 562 -22.68 36.40 -12.38
CA ASP A 562 -22.33 35.04 -12.02
C ASP A 562 -22.63 34.03 -13.15
N ASP A 563 -23.77 34.16 -13.84
CA ASP A 563 -24.11 33.31 -15.00
C ASP A 563 -23.07 33.48 -16.15
N GLU A 564 -22.62 34.72 -16.42
CA GLU A 564 -21.58 35.00 -17.42
C GLU A 564 -20.24 34.35 -17.01
N GLN A 565 -19.86 34.48 -15.76
CA GLN A 565 -18.63 33.88 -15.25
C GLN A 565 -18.68 32.33 -15.32
N ALA A 566 -19.80 31.71 -14.96
CA ALA A 566 -19.98 30.26 -15.08
C ALA A 566 -19.87 29.79 -16.54
N THR A 567 -20.45 30.55 -17.48
CA THR A 567 -20.36 30.26 -18.91
C THR A 567 -18.93 30.37 -19.43
N LEU A 568 -18.20 31.40 -19.02
CA LEU A 568 -16.80 31.61 -19.38
C LEU A 568 -15.93 30.45 -18.90
N LEU A 569 -16.08 30.03 -17.65
CA LEU A 569 -15.31 28.92 -17.06
C LEU A 569 -15.57 27.59 -17.79
N ARG A 570 -16.82 27.32 -18.19
CA ARG A 570 -17.13 26.12 -19.00
C ARG A 570 -16.47 26.15 -20.38
N SER A 571 -16.40 27.32 -21.02
CA SER A 571 -15.78 27.45 -22.34
C SER A 571 -14.25 27.31 -22.32
N THR A 572 -13.61 27.59 -21.19
CA THR A 572 -12.15 27.47 -21.01
C THR A 572 -11.71 26.07 -20.54
N SER A 573 -12.66 25.24 -20.12
CA SER A 573 -12.41 23.86 -19.66
C SER A 573 -12.62 22.80 -20.75
N MET A 574 -13.09 23.21 -21.94
CA MET A 574 -13.15 22.41 -23.18
C MET A 574 -11.86 22.59 -24.00
#